data_d6833a2a04f64527681bee14321d5375
#
_entry.id   d6833a2a04f64527681bee14321d5375
#
_cell.length_a   1.000
_cell.length_b   1.000
_cell.length_c   1.000
_cell.angle_alpha   90.00
_cell.angle_beta   90.00
_cell.angle_gamma   90.00
#
_symmetry.space_group_name_H-M   'P 1'
#
loop_
_entity.id
_entity.type
_entity.pdbx_description
1 polymer ?
#
loop_
_entity_poly.entity_id
_entity_poly.type
_entity_poly.pdbx_seq_one_letter_code
_entity_poly.pdbx_strand_id
1 'polypeptide(L)' 'MNTITLDTSGLNCPLPVLKAKKAIKDLQPGDTLIVLATDPASSIDFNHFCHISGNKLFSNSEKDGVFTYVITVHS' A
#
# COMPACT_ATOMS: atom_id res chain seq x y z
N MET A 1 12.18 -6.05 -12.34
CA MET A 1 11.01 -5.62 -11.57
C MET A 1 10.83 -6.51 -10.38
N ASN A 2 10.63 -5.91 -9.21
CA ASN A 2 10.50 -6.65 -7.97
C ASN A 2 9.09 -6.47 -7.41
N THR A 3 8.61 -7.50 -6.72
CA THR A 3 7.34 -7.44 -6.00
C THR A 3 7.62 -7.75 -4.54
N ILE A 4 7.21 -6.85 -3.65
CA ILE A 4 7.42 -6.99 -2.22
C ILE A 4 6.05 -6.97 -1.54
N THR A 5 5.88 -7.85 -0.55
CA THR A 5 4.65 -7.89 0.25
C THR A 5 4.95 -7.32 1.64
N LEU A 6 4.14 -6.35 2.04
CA LEU A 6 4.24 -5.71 3.34
C LEU A 6 2.99 -6.02 4.15
N ASP A 7 3.17 -6.71 5.25
CA ASP A 7 2.06 -7.07 6.13
C ASP A 7 1.92 -6.01 7.23
N THR A 8 0.82 -5.26 7.17
CA THR A 8 0.50 -4.26 8.19
C THR A 8 -0.74 -4.65 8.98
N SER A 9 -1.05 -5.95 9.02
CA SER A 9 -2.19 -6.44 9.78
C SER A 9 -2.06 -6.06 11.25
N GLY A 10 -3.18 -5.65 11.85
CA GLY A 10 -3.21 -5.23 13.25
C GLY A 10 -2.79 -3.80 13.51
N LEU A 11 -2.27 -3.10 12.50
CA LEU A 11 -1.90 -1.69 12.65
C LEU A 11 -3.08 -0.79 12.30
N ASN A 12 -3.17 0.33 13.00
CA ASN A 12 -4.21 1.32 12.77
C ASN A 12 -3.68 2.50 11.97
N CYS A 13 -4.59 3.18 11.27
CA CYS A 13 -4.29 4.41 10.56
C CYS A 13 -3.57 5.40 11.50
N PRO A 14 -2.48 6.06 11.03
CA PRO A 14 -1.93 6.05 9.67
C PRO A 14 -0.75 5.09 9.49
N LEU A 15 -0.54 4.14 10.39
CA LEU A 15 0.66 3.29 10.37
C LEU A 15 0.82 2.46 9.10
N PRO A 16 -0.25 1.85 8.53
CA PRO A 16 -0.07 1.11 7.29
C PRO A 16 0.53 1.96 6.16
N VAL A 17 0.03 3.18 5.99
CA VAL A 17 0.54 4.10 4.97
C VAL A 17 1.98 4.51 5.25
N LEU A 18 2.31 4.78 6.52
CA LEU A 18 3.68 5.16 6.88
C LEU A 18 4.66 4.04 6.58
N LYS A 19 4.28 2.79 6.86
CA LYS A 19 5.14 1.66 6.55
C LYS A 19 5.28 1.45 5.04
N ALA A 20 4.20 1.62 4.30
CA ALA A 20 4.24 1.53 2.84
C ALA A 20 5.13 2.62 2.25
N LYS A 21 5.03 3.83 2.77
CA LYS A 21 5.84 4.96 2.32
C LYS A 21 7.32 4.68 2.54
N LYS A 22 7.67 4.10 3.67
CA LYS A 22 9.04 3.73 3.96
C LYS A 22 9.54 2.62 3.04
N ALA A 23 8.69 1.61 2.78
CA ALA A 23 9.06 0.51 1.90
C ALA A 23 9.29 0.99 0.47
N ILE A 24 8.48 1.92 -0.02
CA ILE A 24 8.59 2.44 -1.38
C ILE A 24 9.92 3.15 -1.62
N LYS A 25 10.51 3.73 -0.57
CA LYS A 25 11.80 4.39 -0.71
C LYS A 25 12.90 3.46 -1.19
N ASP A 26 12.78 2.16 -0.90
CA ASP A 26 13.76 1.16 -1.29
C ASP A 26 13.40 0.49 -2.62
N LEU A 27 12.29 0.89 -3.23
CA LEU A 27 11.83 0.33 -4.48
C LEU A 27 12.14 1.27 -5.64
N GLN A 28 12.20 0.69 -6.83
CA GLN A 28 12.48 1.45 -8.05
C GLN A 28 11.21 1.58 -8.88
N PRO A 29 11.17 2.56 -9.81
CA PRO A 29 10.03 2.72 -10.69
C PRO A 29 9.71 1.41 -11.42
N GLY A 30 8.43 1.06 -11.42
CA GLY A 30 7.97 -0.19 -12.01
C GLY A 30 7.88 -1.34 -11.04
N ASP A 31 8.46 -1.21 -9.86
CA ASP A 31 8.32 -2.22 -8.82
C ASP A 31 6.91 -2.20 -8.24
N THR A 32 6.50 -3.32 -7.65
CA THR A 32 5.17 -3.47 -7.09
C THR A 32 5.26 -3.73 -5.59
N LEU A 33 4.45 -3.00 -4.84
CA LEU A 33 4.30 -3.20 -3.40
C LEU A 33 2.90 -3.73 -3.13
N ILE A 34 2.81 -4.88 -2.47
CA ILE A 34 1.53 -5.43 -2.03
C ILE A 34 1.42 -5.19 -0.54
N VAL A 35 0.38 -4.48 -0.12
CA VAL A 35 0.18 -4.16 1.30
C VAL A 35 -1.05 -4.88 1.80
N LEU A 36 -0.90 -5.58 2.92
CA LEU A 36 -2.00 -6.20 3.63
C LEU A 36 -2.32 -5.36 4.86
N ALA A 37 -3.59 -5.04 5.05
CA ALA A 37 -4.04 -4.21 6.17
C ALA A 37 -5.37 -4.71 6.69
N THR A 38 -5.63 -4.48 7.98
CA THR A 38 -6.89 -4.86 8.59
C THR A 38 -7.72 -3.68 9.08
N ASP A 39 -7.17 -2.46 9.01
CA ASP A 39 -7.89 -1.25 9.42
C ASP A 39 -8.88 -0.85 8.33
N PRO A 40 -10.20 -0.75 8.65
CA PRO A 40 -11.20 -0.34 7.66
C PRO A 40 -10.95 1.03 7.02
N ALA A 41 -10.24 1.92 7.71
CA ALA A 41 -9.92 3.24 7.17
C ALA A 41 -8.76 3.22 6.20
N SER A 42 -8.07 2.09 6.04
CA SER A 42 -6.87 2.02 5.21
C SER A 42 -7.14 2.32 3.75
N SER A 43 -8.33 2.00 3.23
CA SER A 43 -8.62 2.25 1.82
C SER A 43 -8.60 3.73 1.48
N ILE A 44 -9.15 4.57 2.35
CA ILE A 44 -9.14 6.02 2.15
C ILE A 44 -7.70 6.53 2.19
N ASP A 45 -6.94 6.06 3.15
CA ASP A 45 -5.56 6.49 3.34
C ASP A 45 -4.68 6.11 2.16
N PHE A 46 -4.81 4.88 1.64
CA PHE A 46 -4.00 4.43 0.52
C PHE A 46 -4.39 5.10 -0.79
N ASN A 47 -5.68 5.36 -1.01
CA ASN A 47 -6.11 6.14 -2.16
C ASN A 47 -5.52 7.54 -2.12
N HIS A 48 -5.57 8.20 -0.97
CA HIS A 48 -5.02 9.53 -0.79
C HIS A 48 -3.49 9.52 -0.97
N PHE A 49 -2.81 8.56 -0.37
CA PHE A 49 -1.36 8.43 -0.48
C PHE A 49 -0.92 8.27 -1.93
N CYS A 50 -1.57 7.36 -2.66
CA CYS A 50 -1.20 7.13 -4.07
C CYS A 50 -1.49 8.35 -4.93
N HIS A 51 -2.57 9.07 -4.64
CA HIS A 51 -2.90 10.28 -5.37
C HIS A 51 -1.82 11.35 -5.19
N ILE A 52 -1.37 11.57 -3.94
CA ILE A 52 -0.37 12.60 -3.65
C ILE A 52 1.00 12.20 -4.17
N SER A 53 1.40 10.95 -3.99
CA SER A 53 2.75 10.51 -4.35
C SER A 53 2.94 10.24 -5.84
N GLY A 54 1.84 10.12 -6.59
CA GLY A 54 1.90 9.77 -7.99
C GLY A 54 2.06 8.28 -8.24
N ASN A 55 2.17 7.47 -7.20
CA ASN A 55 2.17 6.02 -7.35
C ASN A 55 0.79 5.53 -7.74
N LYS A 56 0.74 4.43 -8.48
CA LYS A 56 -0.53 3.92 -8.96
C LYS A 56 -1.07 2.85 -8.02
N LEU A 57 -2.28 3.06 -7.52
CA LEU A 57 -3.00 2.01 -6.82
C LEU A 57 -3.64 1.10 -7.88
N PHE A 58 -2.91 0.05 -8.23
CA PHE A 58 -3.31 -0.84 -9.32
C PHE A 58 -4.59 -1.58 -9.01
N SER A 59 -4.73 -2.09 -7.79
CA SER A 59 -5.95 -2.76 -7.37
C SER A 59 -6.07 -2.69 -5.85
N ASN A 60 -7.29 -2.83 -5.38
CA ASN A 60 -7.57 -3.01 -3.96
C ASN A 60 -8.70 -4.02 -3.83
N SER A 61 -8.65 -4.80 -2.78
CA SER A 61 -9.67 -5.80 -2.52
C SER A 61 -9.74 -6.04 -1.02
N GLU A 62 -10.84 -6.63 -0.58
CA GLU A 62 -11.03 -6.97 0.83
C GLU A 62 -11.63 -8.37 0.90
N LYS A 63 -11.08 -9.19 1.78
CA LYS A 63 -11.58 -10.53 2.02
C LYS A 63 -11.43 -10.85 3.50
N ASP A 64 -12.55 -11.17 4.14
CA ASP A 64 -12.56 -11.55 5.56
C ASP A 64 -11.88 -10.54 6.47
N GLY A 65 -12.08 -9.26 6.18
CA GLY A 65 -11.51 -8.18 6.99
C GLY A 65 -10.07 -7.82 6.67
N VAL A 66 -9.47 -8.49 5.69
CA VAL A 66 -8.11 -8.19 5.25
C VAL A 66 -8.16 -7.45 3.93
N PHE A 67 -7.60 -6.25 3.92
CA PHE A 67 -7.51 -5.41 2.72
C PHE A 67 -6.18 -5.65 2.03
N THR A 68 -6.21 -5.81 0.72
CA THR A 68 -5.00 -6.01 -0.09
C THR A 68 -4.90 -4.84 -1.07
N TYR A 69 -3.78 -4.13 -1.02
CA TYR A 69 -3.51 -3.01 -1.92
C TYR A 69 -2.30 -3.35 -2.78
N VAL A 70 -2.47 -3.27 -4.09
CA VAL A 70 -1.37 -3.50 -5.03
C VAL A 70 -0.97 -2.13 -5.59
N ILE A 71 0.23 -1.70 -5.25
CA ILE A 71 0.71 -0.36 -5.60
C ILE A 71 1.91 -0.50 -6.55
N THR A 72 1.85 0.19 -7.69
CA THR A 72 2.96 0.25 -8.62
C THR A 72 3.72 1.55 -8.39
N VAL A 73 5.02 1.43 -8.19
CA VAL A 73 5.87 2.60 -7.92
C VAL A 73 6.01 3.42 -9.20
N HIS A 74 5.75 4.71 -9.07
CA HIS A 74 5.84 5.66 -10.19
C HIS A 74 7.25 6.23 -10.28
N SER A 75 7.70 6.40 -11.51
CA SER A 75 9.01 7.03 -11.77
C SER A 75 8.95 8.53 -11.63
#